data_04591b2d31c1ade42600eb2008464976
#
_entry.id   04591b2d31c1ade42600eb2008464976
#
_cell.length_a   1.000
_cell.length_b   1.000
_cell.length_c   1.000
_cell.angle_alpha   90.00
_cell.angle_beta   90.00
_cell.angle_gamma   90.00
#
_symmetry.space_group_name_H-M   'P 1'
#
loop_
_entity.id
_entity.type
_entity.pdbx_description
1 polymer ?
#
loop_
_entity_poly.entity_id
_entity_poly.type
_entity_poly.pdbx_seq_one_letter_code
_entity_poly.pdbx_strand_id
1 'polypeptide(L)'
;MGLEANKGATQTGAVRVVIATVNRPAMLRQALQSVMDQTARERIGTVLVSENGGGQESRQICAEFPGLPIQYVFRQPATNAFEHGRRLFAEPFPEPYTAILHDDDWWLPEHLAEGLRALDDRPAAMVCYSSFYENSDQAGIMASGSWHFYWWFGAGFPALASVWELNLPEIAAASFLRTAGHYSSLLARSGPLQQAFDRMYAVNNPYDNDRLLLVLLAEQGAVLYRPFAGVVVRLHPGQDARGFHHEQASRHMLETTEWIANRCQTRGIDLAALVAGRIRQCPAEARERLDAILDSPWCVPAGRRMSARFPELAGLVPESWRSDWRVRAKALARAGVPPFLAQFGKAVLRR
;
A
#
# COMPACT_ATOMS: atom_id res chain seq x y z
N MET A 1 -17.23 2.30 -45.14
CA MET A 1 -15.86 1.79 -44.95
C MET A 1 -15.63 1.75 -43.47
N GLY A 2 -15.86 0.57 -42.85
CA GLY A 2 -15.81 0.38 -41.42
C GLY A 2 -14.35 0.32 -40.93
N LEU A 3 -14.05 1.11 -39.91
CA LEU A 3 -12.87 0.92 -39.10
C LEU A 3 -13.13 -0.31 -38.18
N GLU A 4 -12.66 -1.47 -38.61
CA GLU A 4 -12.51 -2.61 -37.69
C GLU A 4 -11.48 -2.20 -36.63
N ALA A 5 -11.95 -2.01 -35.41
CA ALA A 5 -11.10 -1.89 -34.25
C ALA A 5 -10.30 -3.19 -34.13
N ASN A 6 -9.00 -3.08 -34.29
CA ASN A 6 -8.03 -4.13 -34.10
C ASN A 6 -8.12 -4.61 -32.64
N LYS A 7 -8.93 -5.63 -32.37
CA LYS A 7 -9.03 -6.30 -31.08
C LYS A 7 -7.68 -6.97 -30.83
N GLY A 8 -6.86 -6.25 -30.08
CA GLY A 8 -5.69 -6.60 -29.35
C GLY A 8 -5.02 -7.95 -29.67
N ALA A 9 -4.00 -7.91 -30.52
CA ALA A 9 -2.93 -8.89 -30.43
C ALA A 9 -2.37 -8.80 -28.98
N THR A 10 -2.47 -9.89 -28.23
CA THR A 10 -1.88 -10.01 -26.89
C THR A 10 -0.39 -9.73 -27.01
N GLN A 11 0.05 -8.54 -26.57
CA GLN A 11 1.44 -8.12 -26.67
C GLN A 11 2.26 -8.98 -25.68
N THR A 12 2.97 -9.96 -26.19
CA THR A 12 3.89 -10.80 -25.39
C THR A 12 4.98 -9.91 -24.78
N GLY A 13 5.37 -10.20 -23.53
CA GLY A 13 6.45 -9.46 -22.88
C GLY A 13 6.10 -8.03 -22.43
N ALA A 14 4.83 -7.75 -22.15
CA ALA A 14 4.35 -6.41 -21.80
C ALA A 14 4.50 -6.03 -20.31
N VAL A 15 4.77 -6.99 -19.44
CA VAL A 15 4.79 -6.79 -17.98
C VAL A 15 6.19 -7.04 -17.43
N ARG A 16 6.71 -6.09 -16.67
CA ARG A 16 7.83 -6.28 -15.76
C ARG A 16 7.28 -6.64 -14.38
N VAL A 17 7.74 -7.76 -13.84
CA VAL A 17 7.54 -8.12 -12.43
C VAL A 17 8.78 -7.73 -11.65
N VAL A 18 8.62 -7.02 -10.53
CA VAL A 18 9.72 -6.56 -9.68
C VAL A 18 9.62 -7.21 -8.32
N ILE A 19 10.67 -7.94 -7.90
CA ILE A 19 10.77 -8.61 -6.60
C ILE A 19 12.05 -8.14 -5.91
N ALA A 20 11.91 -7.47 -4.77
CA ALA A 20 13.02 -7.18 -3.87
C ALA A 20 13.11 -8.30 -2.84
N THR A 21 14.33 -8.80 -2.56
CA THR A 21 14.54 -9.89 -1.59
C THR A 21 15.80 -9.68 -0.76
N VAL A 22 15.82 -10.29 0.43
CA VAL A 22 16.99 -10.40 1.29
C VAL A 22 16.89 -11.61 2.21
N ASN A 23 17.79 -12.60 2.07
CA ASN A 23 17.91 -13.77 2.96
C ASN A 23 16.59 -14.54 3.20
N ARG A 24 15.69 -14.62 2.21
CA ARG A 24 14.37 -15.28 2.29
C ARG A 24 14.14 -16.30 1.17
N PRO A 25 15.06 -17.28 0.94
CA PRO A 25 15.00 -18.16 -0.22
C PRO A 25 13.70 -18.97 -0.32
N ALA A 26 13.17 -19.46 0.80
CA ALA A 26 11.94 -20.25 0.82
C ALA A 26 10.70 -19.41 0.44
N MET A 27 10.63 -18.17 0.90
CA MET A 27 9.53 -17.25 0.56
C MET A 27 9.65 -16.80 -0.90
N LEU A 28 10.84 -16.44 -1.35
CA LEU A 28 11.11 -16.11 -2.75
C LEU A 28 10.69 -17.24 -3.70
N ARG A 29 10.97 -18.52 -3.34
CA ARG A 29 10.51 -19.67 -4.14
C ARG A 29 9.01 -19.68 -4.29
N GLN A 30 8.26 -19.44 -3.23
CA GLN A 30 6.79 -19.38 -3.29
C GLN A 30 6.30 -18.18 -4.11
N ALA A 31 6.93 -17.01 -3.96
CA ALA A 31 6.64 -15.84 -4.77
C ALA A 31 6.85 -16.12 -6.27
N LEU A 32 8.01 -16.68 -6.66
CA LEU A 32 8.31 -17.07 -8.05
C LEU A 32 7.37 -18.15 -8.59
N GLN A 33 6.98 -19.14 -7.76
CA GLN A 33 5.98 -20.13 -8.15
C GLN A 33 4.66 -19.44 -8.49
N SER A 34 4.22 -18.46 -7.68
CA SER A 34 2.98 -17.74 -7.96
C SER A 34 3.03 -16.88 -9.23
N VAL A 35 4.22 -16.41 -9.62
CA VAL A 35 4.45 -15.75 -10.91
C VAL A 35 4.38 -16.76 -12.05
N MET A 36 4.96 -17.96 -11.87
CA MET A 36 4.90 -19.05 -12.84
C MET A 36 3.46 -19.51 -13.08
N ASP A 37 2.62 -19.51 -12.06
CA ASP A 37 1.23 -19.99 -12.09
C ASP A 37 0.23 -18.93 -12.62
N GLN A 38 0.70 -17.75 -13.05
CA GLN A 38 -0.19 -16.74 -13.61
C GLN A 38 -0.83 -17.18 -14.92
N THR A 39 -2.13 -16.99 -15.07
CA THR A 39 -2.88 -17.31 -16.31
C THR A 39 -2.47 -16.42 -17.48
N ALA A 40 -1.93 -15.22 -17.22
CA ALA A 40 -1.35 -14.33 -18.22
C ALA A 40 0.19 -14.34 -18.21
N ARG A 41 0.80 -15.49 -17.91
CA ARG A 41 2.27 -15.63 -17.81
C ARG A 41 2.99 -15.21 -19.08
N GLU A 42 2.44 -15.48 -20.25
CA GLU A 42 3.00 -15.09 -21.56
C GLU A 42 3.12 -13.56 -21.74
N ARG A 43 2.42 -12.79 -20.91
CA ARG A 43 2.53 -11.32 -20.89
C ARG A 43 3.75 -10.83 -20.12
N ILE A 44 4.43 -11.69 -19.36
CA ILE A 44 5.60 -11.32 -18.57
C ILE A 44 6.83 -11.22 -19.48
N GLY A 45 7.41 -10.03 -19.58
CA GLY A 45 8.64 -9.75 -20.34
C GLY A 45 9.90 -9.89 -19.50
N THR A 46 9.84 -9.49 -18.24
CA THR A 46 10.96 -9.59 -17.30
C THR A 46 10.46 -9.86 -15.88
N VAL A 47 11.14 -10.75 -15.17
CA VAL A 47 11.03 -10.88 -13.71
C VAL A 47 12.34 -10.40 -13.09
N LEU A 48 12.38 -9.15 -12.65
CA LEU A 48 13.55 -8.56 -11.99
C LEU A 48 13.57 -8.98 -10.52
N VAL A 49 14.51 -9.86 -10.16
CA VAL A 49 14.77 -10.22 -8.76
C VAL A 49 16.01 -9.47 -8.28
N SER A 50 15.82 -8.55 -7.34
CA SER A 50 16.89 -7.73 -6.77
C SER A 50 17.21 -8.17 -5.35
N GLU A 51 18.37 -8.76 -5.11
CA GLU A 51 18.81 -9.17 -3.79
C GLU A 51 19.67 -8.10 -3.12
N ASN A 52 19.29 -7.73 -1.90
CA ASN A 52 19.93 -6.68 -1.11
C ASN A 52 21.03 -7.26 -0.18
N GLY A 53 22.16 -7.65 -0.75
CA GLY A 53 23.18 -8.37 -0.02
C GLY A 53 22.77 -9.82 0.28
N GLY A 54 23.42 -10.44 1.26
CA GLY A 54 23.08 -11.81 1.66
C GLY A 54 23.95 -12.89 1.01
N GLY A 55 23.52 -14.14 1.11
CA GLY A 55 24.30 -15.33 0.79
C GLY A 55 24.21 -15.78 -0.68
N GLN A 56 23.56 -15.05 -1.56
CA GLN A 56 23.30 -15.43 -2.97
C GLN A 56 22.47 -16.72 -3.14
N GLU A 57 21.81 -17.21 -2.09
CA GLU A 57 20.92 -18.37 -2.19
C GLU A 57 19.72 -18.08 -3.12
N SER A 58 19.26 -16.83 -3.17
CA SER A 58 18.20 -16.37 -4.07
C SER A 58 18.53 -16.62 -5.53
N ARG A 59 19.83 -16.59 -5.92
CA ARG A 59 20.27 -16.91 -7.28
C ARG A 59 19.99 -18.36 -7.65
N GLN A 60 20.22 -19.28 -6.70
CA GLN A 60 19.93 -20.71 -6.90
C GLN A 60 18.43 -20.94 -7.04
N ILE A 61 17.61 -20.26 -6.21
CA ILE A 61 16.16 -20.30 -6.33
C ILE A 61 15.68 -19.79 -7.69
N CYS A 62 16.22 -18.68 -8.18
CA CYS A 62 15.89 -18.18 -9.53
C CYS A 62 16.17 -19.23 -10.63
N ALA A 63 17.24 -19.99 -10.51
CA ALA A 63 17.59 -21.05 -11.48
C ALA A 63 16.61 -22.24 -11.49
N GLU A 64 15.80 -22.41 -10.44
CA GLU A 64 14.75 -23.44 -10.41
C GLU A 64 13.56 -23.10 -11.33
N PHE A 65 13.46 -21.87 -11.85
CA PHE A 65 12.35 -21.39 -12.69
C PHE A 65 12.77 -21.02 -14.11
N PRO A 66 13.30 -21.96 -14.92
CA PRO A 66 13.79 -21.68 -16.27
C PRO A 66 12.66 -21.23 -17.24
N GLY A 67 11.40 -21.43 -16.86
CA GLY A 67 10.23 -20.97 -17.62
C GLY A 67 9.84 -19.51 -17.39
N LEU A 68 10.53 -18.78 -16.51
CA LEU A 68 10.36 -17.35 -16.29
C LEU A 68 11.55 -16.57 -16.85
N PRO A 69 11.33 -15.39 -17.46
CA PRO A 69 12.39 -14.50 -17.95
C PRO A 69 13.05 -13.74 -16.79
N ILE A 70 13.75 -14.45 -15.90
CA ILE A 70 14.31 -13.87 -14.68
C ILE A 70 15.60 -13.11 -14.97
N GLN A 71 15.65 -11.85 -14.56
CA GLN A 71 16.84 -11.04 -14.43
C GLN A 71 17.19 -10.94 -12.94
N TYR A 72 18.23 -11.68 -12.51
CA TYR A 72 18.70 -11.62 -11.14
C TYR A 72 19.81 -10.57 -11.00
N VAL A 73 19.65 -9.67 -10.02
CA VAL A 73 20.62 -8.60 -9.70
C VAL A 73 20.99 -8.68 -8.23
N PHE A 74 22.28 -8.90 -7.96
CA PHE A 74 22.83 -8.88 -6.61
C PHE A 74 23.40 -7.48 -6.31
N ARG A 75 22.93 -6.85 -5.22
CA ARG A 75 23.31 -5.48 -4.87
C ARG A 75 24.15 -5.44 -3.60
N GLN A 76 25.31 -4.79 -3.70
CA GLN A 76 26.19 -4.55 -2.58
C GLN A 76 26.62 -3.07 -2.53
N PRO A 77 27.00 -2.54 -1.34
CA PRO A 77 26.75 -3.15 -0.03
C PRO A 77 25.24 -3.25 0.26
N ALA A 78 24.86 -4.16 1.17
CA ALA A 78 23.50 -4.24 1.71
C ALA A 78 23.10 -2.89 2.33
N THR A 79 21.83 -2.53 2.14
CA THR A 79 21.25 -1.28 2.64
C THR A 79 19.95 -1.57 3.38
N ASN A 80 19.32 -0.55 3.98
CA ASN A 80 17.96 -0.72 4.48
C ASN A 80 16.96 -0.86 3.31
N ALA A 81 15.75 -1.32 3.60
CA ALA A 81 14.72 -1.59 2.60
C ALA A 81 14.37 -0.36 1.76
N PHE A 82 14.32 0.84 2.38
CA PHE A 82 14.03 2.09 1.67
C PHE A 82 15.10 2.44 0.63
N GLU A 83 16.37 2.36 1.03
CA GLU A 83 17.49 2.65 0.13
C GLU A 83 17.63 1.59 -0.97
N HIS A 84 17.37 0.31 -0.64
CA HIS A 84 17.32 -0.76 -1.64
C HIS A 84 16.21 -0.50 -2.68
N GLY A 85 15.00 -0.15 -2.21
CA GLY A 85 13.91 0.23 -3.10
C GLY A 85 14.26 1.44 -3.96
N ARG A 86 14.89 2.48 -3.39
CA ARG A 86 15.34 3.66 -4.14
C ARG A 86 16.29 3.30 -5.28
N ARG A 87 17.26 2.40 -5.04
CA ARG A 87 18.17 1.91 -6.08
C ARG A 87 17.45 1.07 -7.13
N LEU A 88 16.52 0.23 -6.70
CA LEU A 88 15.76 -0.67 -7.56
C LEU A 88 14.86 0.11 -8.51
N PHE A 89 14.11 1.06 -8.00
CA PHE A 89 13.15 1.84 -8.78
C PHE A 89 13.76 3.06 -9.50
N ALA A 90 15.05 3.33 -9.33
CA ALA A 90 15.77 4.30 -10.15
C ALA A 90 16.14 3.74 -11.55
N GLU A 91 16.05 2.42 -11.76
CA GLU A 91 16.29 1.81 -13.06
C GLU A 91 15.08 1.98 -13.99
N PRO A 92 15.30 2.17 -15.31
CA PRO A 92 14.20 2.32 -16.26
C PRO A 92 13.30 1.07 -16.31
N PHE A 93 12.02 1.29 -16.50
CA PHE A 93 11.02 0.26 -16.73
C PHE A 93 10.63 0.25 -18.22
N PRO A 94 11.29 -0.58 -19.06
CA PRO A 94 11.05 -0.56 -20.51
C PRO A 94 9.74 -1.19 -20.93
N GLU A 95 9.19 -2.12 -20.13
CA GLU A 95 7.89 -2.73 -20.42
C GLU A 95 6.75 -1.74 -20.18
N PRO A 96 5.65 -1.81 -20.93
CA PRO A 96 4.49 -0.92 -20.75
C PRO A 96 3.86 -0.94 -19.37
N TYR A 97 3.91 -2.11 -18.70
CA TYR A 97 3.35 -2.32 -17.38
C TYR A 97 4.40 -2.85 -16.40
N THR A 98 4.24 -2.46 -15.15
CA THR A 98 5.06 -2.96 -14.03
C THR A 98 4.16 -3.44 -12.90
N ALA A 99 4.41 -4.64 -12.41
CA ALA A 99 3.81 -5.22 -11.21
C ALA A 99 4.89 -5.41 -10.15
N ILE A 100 4.54 -5.22 -8.88
CA ILE A 100 5.46 -5.42 -7.75
C ILE A 100 4.95 -6.58 -6.92
N LEU A 101 5.85 -7.47 -6.53
CA LEU A 101 5.56 -8.57 -5.61
C LEU A 101 6.64 -8.58 -4.52
N HIS A 102 6.24 -8.50 -3.26
CA HIS A 102 7.18 -8.73 -2.16
C HIS A 102 7.58 -10.20 -2.12
N ASP A 103 8.81 -10.48 -1.71
CA ASP A 103 9.35 -11.85 -1.67
C ASP A 103 8.67 -12.75 -0.63
N ASP A 104 7.94 -12.16 0.31
CA ASP A 104 7.17 -12.84 1.36
C ASP A 104 5.67 -13.03 1.04
N ASP A 105 5.20 -12.47 -0.10
CA ASP A 105 3.81 -12.59 -0.56
C ASP A 105 3.70 -13.55 -1.75
N TRP A 106 2.45 -13.84 -2.18
CA TRP A 106 2.21 -14.57 -3.44
C TRP A 106 0.91 -14.14 -4.13
N TRP A 107 0.92 -14.22 -5.45
CA TRP A 107 -0.25 -13.89 -6.27
C TRP A 107 -1.20 -15.06 -6.43
N LEU A 108 -2.48 -14.75 -6.58
CA LEU A 108 -3.47 -15.69 -7.09
C LEU A 108 -3.40 -15.74 -8.63
N PRO A 109 -3.81 -16.86 -9.27
CA PRO A 109 -3.54 -17.10 -10.70
C PRO A 109 -4.04 -16.01 -11.65
N GLU A 110 -5.13 -15.34 -11.34
CA GLU A 110 -5.76 -14.32 -12.20
C GLU A 110 -5.26 -12.88 -11.95
N HIS A 111 -4.28 -12.69 -11.06
CA HIS A 111 -3.86 -11.35 -10.64
C HIS A 111 -3.45 -10.46 -11.81
N LEU A 112 -2.52 -10.95 -12.66
CA LEU A 112 -2.04 -10.19 -13.82
C LEU A 112 -3.10 -10.06 -14.91
N ALA A 113 -3.79 -11.15 -15.25
CA ALA A 113 -4.80 -11.14 -16.30
C ALA A 113 -5.91 -10.11 -16.04
N GLU A 114 -6.44 -10.12 -14.83
CA GLU A 114 -7.50 -9.21 -14.41
C GLU A 114 -7.02 -7.75 -14.28
N GLY A 115 -5.78 -7.55 -13.80
CA GLY A 115 -5.18 -6.22 -13.71
C GLY A 115 -4.93 -5.60 -15.08
N LEU A 116 -4.39 -6.35 -16.01
CA LEU A 116 -4.17 -5.92 -17.40
C LEU A 116 -5.48 -5.58 -18.08
N ARG A 117 -6.49 -6.46 -18.00
CA ARG A 117 -7.81 -6.19 -18.56
C ARG A 117 -8.39 -4.88 -18.03
N ALA A 118 -8.31 -4.65 -16.71
CA ALA A 118 -8.82 -3.43 -16.11
C ALA A 118 -8.13 -2.16 -16.62
N LEU A 119 -6.80 -2.19 -16.82
CA LEU A 119 -6.02 -1.08 -17.35
C LEU A 119 -6.22 -0.88 -18.86
N ASP A 120 -6.35 -1.97 -19.64
CA ASP A 120 -6.58 -1.92 -21.08
C ASP A 120 -7.96 -1.34 -21.39
N ASP A 121 -8.98 -1.69 -20.61
CA ASP A 121 -10.34 -1.15 -20.71
C ASP A 121 -10.42 0.34 -20.30
N ARG A 122 -9.44 0.87 -19.56
CA ARG A 122 -9.43 2.24 -19.04
C ARG A 122 -8.08 2.94 -19.28
N PRO A 123 -7.86 3.47 -20.49
CA PRO A 123 -6.57 4.08 -20.87
C PRO A 123 -6.13 5.26 -19.98
N ALA A 124 -7.07 5.97 -19.36
CA ALA A 124 -6.80 7.09 -18.46
C ALA A 124 -6.34 6.66 -17.05
N ALA A 125 -6.43 5.36 -16.74
CA ALA A 125 -6.00 4.86 -15.44
C ALA A 125 -4.48 4.60 -15.43
N MET A 126 -3.85 4.96 -14.31
CA MET A 126 -2.40 4.82 -14.11
C MET A 126 -2.02 3.50 -13.45
N VAL A 127 -2.90 2.99 -12.58
CA VAL A 127 -2.64 1.81 -11.75
C VAL A 127 -3.94 1.08 -11.46
N CYS A 128 -3.84 -0.24 -11.31
CA CYS A 128 -4.90 -1.11 -10.80
C CYS A 128 -4.40 -1.83 -9.55
N TYR A 129 -5.09 -1.62 -8.43
CA TYR A 129 -4.91 -2.39 -7.21
C TYR A 129 -5.96 -3.50 -7.13
N SER A 130 -5.60 -4.62 -6.52
CA SER A 130 -6.56 -5.64 -6.12
C SER A 130 -6.73 -5.64 -4.60
N SER A 131 -7.85 -6.20 -4.14
CA SER A 131 -7.95 -6.66 -2.76
C SER A 131 -6.92 -7.77 -2.48
N PHE A 132 -6.72 -8.13 -1.22
CA PHE A 132 -5.81 -9.18 -0.81
C PHE A 132 -6.35 -9.97 0.38
N TYR A 133 -5.86 -11.20 0.55
CA TYR A 133 -6.00 -11.98 1.76
C TYR A 133 -4.77 -11.78 2.64
N GLU A 134 -4.94 -11.89 3.95
CA GLU A 134 -3.82 -12.03 4.88
C GLU A 134 -3.69 -13.49 5.30
N ASN A 135 -2.46 -14.00 5.34
CA ASN A 135 -2.13 -15.32 5.84
C ASN A 135 -1.18 -15.19 7.03
N SER A 136 -1.60 -15.69 8.18
CA SER A 136 -0.72 -15.81 9.33
C SER A 136 -0.50 -17.29 9.67
N ASP A 137 0.71 -17.64 10.10
CA ASP A 137 1.07 -19.01 10.51
C ASP A 137 0.19 -19.55 11.65
N GLN A 138 -0.45 -18.66 12.42
CA GLN A 138 -1.32 -19.01 13.54
C GLN A 138 -2.79 -19.16 13.19
N ALA A 139 -3.28 -18.41 12.19
CA ALA A 139 -4.71 -18.30 11.88
C ALA A 139 -5.07 -18.80 10.47
N GLY A 140 -4.10 -19.18 9.65
CA GLY A 140 -4.31 -19.54 8.24
C GLY A 140 -4.70 -18.32 7.39
N ILE A 141 -5.31 -18.59 6.23
CA ILE A 141 -5.73 -17.53 5.30
C ILE A 141 -6.99 -16.86 5.81
N MET A 142 -6.92 -15.56 6.02
CA MET A 142 -8.04 -14.72 6.42
C MET A 142 -8.35 -13.68 5.35
N ALA A 143 -9.64 -13.49 5.07
CA ALA A 143 -10.13 -12.47 4.14
C ALA A 143 -10.11 -11.09 4.82
N SER A 144 -8.93 -10.50 5.07
CA SER A 144 -8.82 -9.24 5.81
C SER A 144 -8.59 -8.02 4.92
N GLY A 145 -7.87 -8.16 3.83
CA GLY A 145 -7.53 -7.02 2.95
C GLY A 145 -8.73 -6.38 2.27
N SER A 146 -9.72 -7.18 1.89
CA SER A 146 -10.98 -6.67 1.34
C SER A 146 -11.73 -5.78 2.34
N TRP A 147 -11.71 -6.12 3.62
CA TRP A 147 -12.37 -5.34 4.65
C TRP A 147 -11.82 -3.92 4.74
N HIS A 148 -10.52 -3.73 4.66
CA HIS A 148 -9.91 -2.42 4.73
C HIS A 148 -10.37 -1.50 3.61
N PHE A 149 -10.55 -2.02 2.41
CA PHE A 149 -11.02 -1.23 1.29
C PHE A 149 -12.53 -0.94 1.36
N TYR A 150 -13.35 -1.93 1.71
CA TYR A 150 -14.80 -1.76 1.91
C TYR A 150 -15.12 -0.73 2.99
N TRP A 151 -14.37 -0.74 4.06
CA TRP A 151 -14.50 0.23 5.16
C TRP A 151 -14.26 1.67 4.71
N TRP A 152 -13.34 1.87 3.74
CA TRP A 152 -12.94 3.21 3.31
C TRP A 152 -13.89 3.82 2.30
N PHE A 153 -14.46 3.01 1.42
CA PHE A 153 -15.28 3.50 0.34
C PHE A 153 -16.79 3.35 0.62
N GLY A 154 -17.21 2.74 1.74
CA GLY A 154 -18.55 2.83 2.31
C GLY A 154 -19.62 1.95 1.67
N ALA A 155 -20.78 1.90 2.31
CA ALA A 155 -21.94 1.08 1.93
C ALA A 155 -22.65 1.52 0.62
N GLY A 156 -22.14 2.48 -0.11
CA GLY A 156 -22.70 2.99 -1.37
C GLY A 156 -22.00 2.50 -2.63
N PHE A 157 -21.08 1.53 -2.51
CA PHE A 157 -20.40 1.02 -3.70
C PHE A 157 -21.29 0.13 -4.55
N PRO A 158 -21.24 0.29 -5.89
CA PRO A 158 -21.87 -0.62 -6.80
C PRO A 158 -21.35 -2.03 -6.57
N ALA A 159 -22.19 -3.00 -6.91
CA ALA A 159 -21.99 -4.42 -6.66
C ALA A 159 -20.54 -4.89 -6.72
N LEU A 160 -20.15 -5.77 -5.84
CA LEU A 160 -18.84 -6.41 -5.66
C LEU A 160 -18.15 -6.92 -6.94
N ALA A 161 -18.86 -6.94 -8.06
CA ALA A 161 -18.42 -7.44 -9.35
C ALA A 161 -17.73 -6.39 -10.25
N SER A 162 -17.68 -5.12 -9.86
CA SER A 162 -17.15 -4.04 -10.72
C SER A 162 -15.78 -3.54 -10.29
N VAL A 163 -14.96 -3.19 -11.25
CA VAL A 163 -13.72 -2.42 -11.03
C VAL A 163 -14.12 -0.99 -10.70
N TRP A 164 -13.63 -0.47 -9.61
CA TRP A 164 -13.88 0.92 -9.20
C TRP A 164 -12.80 1.84 -9.79
N GLU A 165 -13.23 2.99 -10.23
CA GLU A 165 -12.33 4.04 -10.71
C GLU A 165 -12.38 5.20 -9.71
N LEU A 166 -11.23 5.51 -9.14
CA LEU A 166 -11.07 6.48 -8.06
C LEU A 166 -10.19 7.62 -8.53
N ASN A 167 -10.58 8.83 -8.17
CA ASN A 167 -9.85 10.04 -8.49
C ASN A 167 -8.97 10.50 -7.31
N LEU A 168 -8.16 11.52 -7.55
CA LEU A 168 -7.25 12.07 -6.52
C LEU A 168 -7.96 12.51 -5.23
N PRO A 169 -9.10 13.24 -5.23
CA PRO A 169 -9.84 13.58 -4.01
C PRO A 169 -10.22 12.36 -3.17
N GLU A 170 -10.71 11.29 -3.78
CA GLU A 170 -11.11 10.06 -3.11
C GLU A 170 -9.90 9.32 -2.52
N ILE A 171 -8.84 9.20 -3.31
CA ILE A 171 -7.57 8.58 -2.88
C ILE A 171 -6.92 9.39 -1.76
N ALA A 172 -6.92 10.72 -1.85
CA ALA A 172 -6.36 11.58 -0.81
C ALA A 172 -7.12 11.44 0.51
N ALA A 173 -8.45 11.41 0.48
CA ALA A 173 -9.27 11.22 1.68
C ALA A 173 -9.04 9.83 2.32
N ALA A 174 -8.93 8.78 1.51
CA ALA A 174 -8.60 7.44 2.00
C ALA A 174 -7.18 7.42 2.58
N SER A 175 -6.19 7.93 1.83
CA SER A 175 -4.78 7.93 2.23
C SER A 175 -4.48 8.88 3.39
N PHE A 176 -5.31 9.92 3.63
CA PHE A 176 -5.19 10.78 4.81
C PHE A 176 -5.32 9.98 6.11
N LEU A 177 -6.20 9.00 6.11
CA LEU A 177 -6.51 8.22 7.30
C LEU A 177 -5.71 6.91 7.37
N ARG A 178 -5.42 6.27 6.22
CA ARG A 178 -4.77 4.95 6.18
C ARG A 178 -4.19 4.64 4.80
N THR A 179 -3.31 3.62 4.75
CA THR A 179 -2.91 2.99 3.49
C THR A 179 -4.09 2.28 2.84
N ALA A 180 -4.40 2.64 1.59
CA ALA A 180 -5.52 2.09 0.83
C ALA A 180 -5.06 1.08 -0.27
N GLY A 181 -3.78 0.78 -0.37
CA GLY A 181 -3.21 -0.16 -1.33
C GLY A 181 -1.98 -0.87 -0.75
N HIS A 182 -1.63 -2.02 -1.32
CA HIS A 182 -0.45 -2.79 -0.96
C HIS A 182 0.42 -2.99 -2.21
N TYR A 183 1.74 -2.91 -2.07
CA TYR A 183 2.66 -3.03 -3.21
C TYR A 183 2.44 -4.31 -4.01
N SER A 184 2.31 -5.45 -3.34
CA SER A 184 2.10 -6.74 -4.02
C SER A 184 0.76 -6.84 -4.76
N SER A 185 -0.17 -5.91 -4.53
CA SER A 185 -1.49 -5.89 -5.19
C SER A 185 -1.56 -4.96 -6.40
N LEU A 186 -0.48 -4.23 -6.70
CA LEU A 186 -0.49 -3.24 -7.77
C LEU A 186 0.01 -3.80 -9.12
N LEU A 187 -0.67 -3.39 -10.18
CA LEU A 187 -0.19 -3.41 -11.56
C LEU A 187 -0.36 -2.00 -12.13
N ALA A 188 0.69 -1.39 -12.64
CA ALA A 188 0.68 0.01 -13.09
C ALA A 188 1.26 0.18 -14.49
N ARG A 189 0.91 1.29 -15.15
CA ARG A 189 1.65 1.76 -16.33
C ARG A 189 3.05 2.19 -15.90
N SER A 190 4.07 1.71 -16.57
CA SER A 190 5.46 1.86 -16.14
C SER A 190 5.92 3.32 -16.07
N GLY A 191 5.60 4.14 -17.06
CA GLY A 191 6.00 5.55 -17.07
C GLY A 191 5.46 6.35 -15.87
N PRO A 192 4.14 6.36 -15.63
CA PRO A 192 3.56 6.98 -14.45
C PRO A 192 4.09 6.43 -13.13
N LEU A 193 4.32 5.12 -13.04
CA LEU A 193 4.89 4.50 -11.84
C LEU A 193 6.31 4.98 -11.56
N GLN A 194 7.16 5.04 -12.60
CA GLN A 194 8.52 5.56 -12.49
C GLN A 194 8.53 6.99 -11.96
N GLN A 195 7.73 7.88 -12.56
CA GLN A 195 7.61 9.26 -12.11
C GLN A 195 7.10 9.37 -10.66
N ALA A 196 6.18 8.50 -10.27
CA ALA A 196 5.69 8.47 -8.90
C ALA A 196 6.78 8.02 -7.92
N PHE A 197 7.60 7.03 -8.26
CA PHE A 197 8.74 6.61 -7.44
C PHE A 197 9.79 7.71 -7.28
N ASP A 198 10.18 8.37 -8.37
CA ASP A 198 11.16 9.46 -8.32
C ASP A 198 10.71 10.55 -7.32
N ARG A 199 9.43 10.91 -7.38
CA ARG A 199 8.84 11.92 -6.48
C ARG A 199 8.69 11.40 -5.05
N MET A 200 8.32 10.15 -4.87
CA MET A 200 8.17 9.52 -3.55
C MET A 200 9.51 9.46 -2.81
N TYR A 201 10.57 9.04 -3.48
CA TYR A 201 11.90 9.00 -2.87
C TYR A 201 12.48 10.39 -2.59
N ALA A 202 12.04 11.43 -3.34
CA ALA A 202 12.39 12.82 -3.05
C ALA A 202 11.74 13.34 -1.75
N VAL A 203 10.60 12.79 -1.32
CA VAL A 203 9.97 13.09 -0.01
C VAL A 203 10.81 12.53 1.15
N ASN A 204 11.57 11.48 0.90
CA ASN A 204 12.48 10.83 1.86
C ASN A 204 11.79 10.36 3.16
N ASN A 205 10.61 9.76 3.03
CA ASN A 205 9.89 9.16 4.15
C ASN A 205 9.96 7.62 4.04
N PRO A 206 10.76 6.93 4.87
CA PRO A 206 11.00 5.48 4.73
C PRO A 206 9.86 4.59 5.24
N TYR A 207 8.86 5.13 5.96
CA TYR A 207 7.89 4.31 6.69
C TYR A 207 6.48 4.29 6.09
N ASP A 208 6.19 5.14 5.10
CA ASP A 208 4.82 5.34 4.63
C ASP A 208 4.75 5.50 3.09
N ASN A 209 5.58 4.73 2.42
CA ASN A 209 5.74 4.79 0.98
C ASN A 209 4.46 4.43 0.21
N ASP A 210 3.69 3.46 0.71
CA ASP A 210 2.46 2.99 0.05
C ASP A 210 1.44 4.12 -0.10
N ARG A 211 1.27 4.94 0.95
CA ARG A 211 0.36 6.09 0.91
C ARG A 211 0.85 7.18 -0.03
N LEU A 212 2.15 7.48 0.03
CA LEU A 212 2.76 8.47 -0.85
C LEU A 212 2.65 8.05 -2.32
N LEU A 213 3.02 6.81 -2.63
CA LEU A 213 2.96 6.28 -3.99
C LEU A 213 1.54 6.34 -4.56
N LEU A 214 0.55 5.92 -3.77
CA LEU A 214 -0.84 5.90 -4.19
C LEU A 214 -1.36 7.30 -4.54
N VAL A 215 -1.08 8.31 -3.71
CA VAL A 215 -1.47 9.69 -3.99
C VAL A 215 -0.73 10.24 -5.20
N LEU A 216 0.56 9.95 -5.35
CA LEU A 216 1.37 10.39 -6.48
C LEU A 216 0.92 9.79 -7.82
N LEU A 217 0.42 8.55 -7.81
CA LEU A 217 -0.20 7.92 -8.97
C LEU A 217 -1.56 8.56 -9.28
N ALA A 218 -2.39 8.82 -8.26
CA ALA A 218 -3.67 9.48 -8.40
C ALA A 218 -3.55 10.93 -8.92
N GLU A 219 -2.42 11.59 -8.73
CA GLU A 219 -2.13 12.91 -9.32
C GLU A 219 -1.92 12.88 -10.84
N GLN A 220 -1.61 11.72 -11.40
CA GLN A 220 -1.34 11.54 -12.82
C GLN A 220 -2.56 11.02 -13.60
N GLY A 221 -3.52 10.39 -12.91
CA GLY A 221 -4.74 9.87 -13.51
C GLY A 221 -5.52 8.99 -12.56
N ALA A 222 -6.51 8.27 -13.09
CA ALA A 222 -7.38 7.43 -12.28
C ALA A 222 -6.61 6.23 -11.66
N VAL A 223 -7.04 5.85 -10.47
CA VAL A 223 -6.64 4.64 -9.77
C VAL A 223 -7.78 3.64 -9.84
N LEU A 224 -7.51 2.46 -10.37
CA LEU A 224 -8.47 1.38 -10.40
C LEU A 224 -8.31 0.51 -9.16
N TYR A 225 -9.43 0.02 -8.67
CA TYR A 225 -9.45 -0.96 -7.60
C TYR A 225 -10.38 -2.12 -7.95
N ARG A 226 -9.86 -3.34 -7.85
CA ARG A 226 -10.60 -4.58 -8.01
C ARG A 226 -10.97 -5.13 -6.64
N PRO A 227 -12.26 -5.36 -6.35
CA PRO A 227 -12.72 -5.83 -5.03
C PRO A 227 -12.32 -7.29 -4.75
N PHE A 228 -12.00 -8.08 -5.78
CA PHE A 228 -11.56 -9.46 -5.61
C PHE A 228 -10.07 -9.53 -5.26
N ALA A 229 -9.74 -10.44 -4.35
CA ALA A 229 -8.35 -10.65 -3.97
C ALA A 229 -7.53 -11.17 -5.16
N GLY A 230 -6.39 -10.54 -5.41
CA GLY A 230 -5.39 -10.98 -6.38
C GLY A 230 -4.09 -11.45 -5.71
N VAL A 231 -3.99 -11.27 -4.40
CA VAL A 231 -2.75 -11.47 -3.62
C VAL A 231 -3.07 -12.09 -2.28
N VAL A 232 -2.14 -12.85 -1.74
CA VAL A 232 -2.09 -13.24 -0.34
C VAL A 232 -0.87 -12.60 0.30
N VAL A 233 -1.10 -11.74 1.28
CA VAL A 233 -0.07 -11.04 2.07
C VAL A 233 0.27 -11.90 3.28
N ARG A 234 1.53 -12.24 3.46
CA ARG A 234 2.00 -13.04 4.58
C ARG A 234 2.23 -12.16 5.81
N LEU A 235 1.72 -12.62 6.96
CA LEU A 235 1.99 -12.02 8.26
C LEU A 235 2.98 -12.89 9.03
N HIS A 236 4.22 -12.43 9.18
CA HIS A 236 5.27 -13.17 9.88
C HIS A 236 6.16 -12.26 10.75
N PRO A 237 6.86 -12.79 11.75
CA PRO A 237 7.66 -11.98 12.69
C PRO A 237 8.79 -11.17 12.04
N GLY A 238 9.33 -11.65 10.92
CA GLY A 238 10.44 -11.03 10.20
C GLY A 238 10.03 -9.97 9.16
N GLN A 239 8.78 -9.47 9.20
CA GLN A 239 8.36 -8.36 8.34
C GLN A 239 9.01 -7.04 8.79
N ASP A 240 9.47 -6.24 7.83
CA ASP A 240 10.09 -4.94 8.10
C ASP A 240 9.16 -4.02 8.89
N ALA A 241 7.86 -4.04 8.61
CA ALA A 241 6.84 -3.26 9.32
C ALA A 241 6.75 -3.57 10.83
N ARG A 242 7.19 -4.75 11.28
CA ARG A 242 7.22 -5.12 12.71
C ARG A 242 8.49 -4.70 13.43
N GLY A 243 9.56 -4.40 12.69
CA GLY A 243 10.83 -3.91 13.22
C GLY A 243 10.85 -2.40 13.48
N PHE A 244 9.83 -1.67 13.08
CA PHE A 244 9.80 -0.22 13.24
C PHE A 244 9.60 0.20 14.71
N HIS A 245 10.41 1.14 15.17
CA HIS A 245 10.14 1.82 16.43
C HIS A 245 8.83 2.60 16.30
N HIS A 246 7.83 2.28 17.10
CA HIS A 246 6.48 2.84 17.03
C HIS A 246 6.45 4.36 17.01
N GLU A 247 7.35 5.02 17.72
CA GLU A 247 7.46 6.48 17.74
C GLU A 247 7.87 7.03 16.36
N GLN A 248 8.90 6.46 15.74
CA GLN A 248 9.36 6.90 14.42
C GLN A 248 8.30 6.64 13.34
N ALA A 249 7.71 5.45 13.34
CA ALA A 249 6.64 5.11 12.41
C ALA A 249 5.45 6.09 12.53
N SER A 250 5.00 6.38 13.75
CA SER A 250 3.92 7.34 14.00
C SER A 250 4.28 8.75 13.53
N ARG A 251 5.51 9.19 13.73
CA ARG A 251 5.99 10.49 13.24
C ARG A 251 5.92 10.56 11.71
N HIS A 252 6.47 9.58 11.03
CA HIS A 252 6.48 9.55 9.57
C HIS A 252 5.08 9.41 8.97
N MET A 253 4.19 8.67 9.62
CA MET A 253 2.78 8.60 9.21
C MET A 253 2.09 9.96 9.33
N LEU A 254 2.38 10.74 10.37
CA LEU A 254 1.85 12.09 10.51
C LEU A 254 2.45 13.07 9.49
N GLU A 255 3.75 12.95 9.19
CA GLU A 255 4.41 13.73 8.15
C GLU A 255 3.78 13.45 6.76
N THR A 256 3.47 12.19 6.44
CA THR A 256 2.73 11.85 5.22
C THR A 256 1.33 12.46 5.23
N THR A 257 0.63 12.39 6.36
CA THR A 257 -0.70 12.98 6.50
C THR A 257 -0.66 14.50 6.28
N GLU A 258 0.32 15.20 6.85
CA GLU A 258 0.55 16.63 6.59
C GLU A 258 0.89 16.89 5.11
N TRP A 259 1.72 16.06 4.52
CA TRP A 259 2.07 16.15 3.10
C TRP A 259 0.84 16.02 2.20
N ILE A 260 -0.03 15.04 2.46
CA ILE A 260 -1.30 14.86 1.73
C ILE A 260 -2.19 16.09 1.87
N ALA A 261 -2.32 16.61 3.10
CA ALA A 261 -3.11 17.80 3.37
C ALA A 261 -2.59 19.05 2.61
N ASN A 262 -1.26 19.22 2.54
CA ASN A 262 -0.65 20.30 1.77
C ASN A 262 -0.92 20.14 0.27
N ARG A 263 -0.83 18.91 -0.26
CA ARG A 263 -1.12 18.63 -1.68
C ARG A 263 -2.57 18.91 -2.03
N CYS A 264 -3.51 18.54 -1.17
CA CYS A 264 -4.93 18.85 -1.37
C CYS A 264 -5.17 20.36 -1.37
N GLN A 265 -4.61 21.10 -0.41
CA GLN A 265 -4.74 22.53 -0.34
C GLN A 265 -4.23 23.25 -1.59
N THR A 266 -3.04 22.87 -2.09
CA THR A 266 -2.47 23.47 -3.31
C THR A 266 -3.29 23.20 -4.57
N ARG A 267 -4.20 22.23 -4.53
CA ARG A 267 -5.10 21.85 -5.62
C ARG A 267 -6.54 22.27 -5.43
N GLY A 268 -6.83 23.01 -4.38
CA GLY A 268 -8.19 23.43 -4.05
C GLY A 268 -9.13 22.28 -3.66
N ILE A 269 -8.57 21.13 -3.20
CA ILE A 269 -9.35 19.98 -2.75
C ILE A 269 -9.73 20.21 -1.29
N ASP A 270 -11.04 20.23 -1.00
CA ASP A 270 -11.56 20.28 0.36
C ASP A 270 -11.45 18.89 1.03
N LEU A 271 -10.25 18.61 1.53
CA LEU A 271 -9.94 17.35 2.19
C LEU A 271 -10.80 17.14 3.45
N ALA A 272 -11.09 18.20 4.19
CA ALA A 272 -11.89 18.12 5.41
C ALA A 272 -13.32 17.66 5.13
N ALA A 273 -13.97 18.24 4.12
CA ALA A 273 -15.32 17.82 3.71
C ALA A 273 -15.35 16.36 3.24
N LEU A 274 -14.33 15.93 2.47
CA LEU A 274 -14.20 14.54 1.99
C LEU A 274 -14.02 13.56 3.15
N VAL A 275 -13.10 13.83 4.06
CA VAL A 275 -12.85 12.99 5.25
C VAL A 275 -14.08 12.95 6.16
N ALA A 276 -14.72 14.09 6.40
CA ALA A 276 -15.96 14.17 7.18
C ALA A 276 -17.09 13.35 6.54
N GLY A 277 -17.20 13.39 5.20
CA GLY A 277 -18.14 12.56 4.45
C GLY A 277 -17.89 11.07 4.68
N ARG A 278 -16.64 10.63 4.65
CA ARG A 278 -16.25 9.23 4.90
C ARG A 278 -16.52 8.79 6.34
N ILE A 279 -16.21 9.62 7.32
CA ILE A 279 -16.49 9.32 8.72
C ILE A 279 -17.99 9.13 8.97
N ARG A 280 -18.86 9.88 8.30
CA ARG A 280 -20.30 9.71 8.39
C ARG A 280 -20.75 8.35 7.83
N GLN A 281 -20.09 7.88 6.77
CA GLN A 281 -20.42 6.58 6.13
C GLN A 281 -19.84 5.38 6.88
N CYS A 282 -18.65 5.50 7.50
CA CYS A 282 -17.95 4.44 8.21
C CYS A 282 -17.51 4.90 9.61
N PRO A 283 -18.41 4.96 10.56
CA PRO A 283 -18.22 5.78 11.75
C PRO A 283 -17.18 5.26 12.76
N ALA A 284 -17.05 3.95 12.95
CA ALA A 284 -16.24 3.44 14.07
C ALA A 284 -14.74 3.51 13.82
N GLU A 285 -14.23 2.84 12.77
CA GLU A 285 -12.77 2.78 12.49
C GLU A 285 -12.21 4.08 11.95
N ALA A 286 -12.97 4.79 11.11
CA ALA A 286 -12.52 6.08 10.59
C ALA A 286 -12.35 7.11 11.71
N ARG A 287 -13.24 7.10 12.71
CA ARG A 287 -13.12 7.94 13.90
C ARG A 287 -11.93 7.56 14.77
N GLU A 288 -11.71 6.25 15.01
CA GLU A 288 -10.54 5.76 15.77
C GLU A 288 -9.24 6.20 15.10
N ARG A 289 -9.17 6.15 13.76
CA ARG A 289 -8.01 6.60 12.99
C ARG A 289 -7.83 8.09 13.00
N LEU A 290 -8.91 8.85 12.90
CA LEU A 290 -8.86 10.29 12.98
C LEU A 290 -8.38 10.74 14.37
N ASP A 291 -8.86 10.10 15.43
CA ASP A 291 -8.41 10.38 16.80
C ASP A 291 -6.91 10.11 16.95
N ALA A 292 -6.41 9.00 16.39
CA ALA A 292 -4.97 8.69 16.38
C ALA A 292 -4.13 9.73 15.64
N ILE A 293 -4.68 10.36 14.59
CA ILE A 293 -3.99 11.42 13.84
C ILE A 293 -4.01 12.74 14.59
N LEU A 294 -5.16 13.10 15.17
CA LEU A 294 -5.37 14.40 15.80
C LEU A 294 -4.78 14.47 17.21
N ASP A 295 -4.76 13.36 17.93
CA ASP A 295 -4.34 13.27 19.35
C ASP A 295 -3.31 12.13 19.55
N SER A 296 -2.38 11.97 18.62
CA SER A 296 -1.34 10.94 18.73
C SER A 296 -0.51 11.12 20.01
N PRO A 297 -0.49 10.14 20.92
CA PRO A 297 0.31 10.22 22.14
C PRO A 297 1.82 10.26 21.86
N TRP A 298 2.24 9.81 20.66
CA TRP A 298 3.63 9.72 20.24
C TRP A 298 4.13 10.96 19.51
N CYS A 299 3.21 11.81 19.03
CA CYS A 299 3.59 13.00 18.29
C CYS A 299 2.62 14.17 18.58
N VAL A 300 2.50 14.53 19.85
CA VAL A 300 1.63 15.62 20.34
C VAL A 300 1.76 16.91 19.53
N PRO A 301 2.97 17.41 19.14
CA PRO A 301 3.07 18.61 18.32
C PRO A 301 2.43 18.48 16.95
N ALA A 302 2.58 17.35 16.27
CA ALA A 302 1.99 17.12 14.95
C ALA A 302 0.47 16.94 15.03
N GLY A 303 -0.03 16.18 16.01
CA GLY A 303 -1.46 16.05 16.28
C GLY A 303 -2.12 17.40 16.58
N ARG A 304 -1.49 18.26 17.37
CA ARG A 304 -1.99 19.62 17.64
C ARG A 304 -2.01 20.49 16.38
N ARG A 305 -1.00 20.40 15.51
CA ARG A 305 -1.01 21.11 14.23
C ARG A 305 -2.15 20.65 13.35
N MET A 306 -2.41 19.34 13.30
CA MET A 306 -3.50 18.77 12.51
C MET A 306 -4.87 19.18 13.08
N SER A 307 -5.07 19.15 14.39
CA SER A 307 -6.30 19.61 15.04
C SER A 307 -6.55 21.12 14.81
N ALA A 308 -5.51 21.93 14.83
CA ALA A 308 -5.61 23.36 14.54
C ALA A 308 -5.93 23.64 13.06
N ARG A 309 -5.42 22.79 12.16
CA ARG A 309 -5.63 22.93 10.73
C ARG A 309 -7.02 22.44 10.27
N PHE A 310 -7.57 21.44 10.94
CA PHE A 310 -8.85 20.84 10.62
C PHE A 310 -9.76 20.77 11.87
N PRO A 311 -10.19 21.92 12.41
CA PRO A 311 -11.01 21.97 13.62
C PRO A 311 -12.35 21.26 13.45
N GLU A 312 -12.92 21.26 12.25
CA GLU A 312 -14.13 20.56 11.88
C GLU A 312 -14.00 19.03 11.99
N LEU A 313 -12.83 18.47 11.68
CA LEU A 313 -12.56 17.04 11.86
C LEU A 313 -12.37 16.70 13.34
N ALA A 314 -11.74 17.57 14.10
CA ALA A 314 -11.59 17.40 15.54
C ALA A 314 -12.95 17.33 16.26
N GLY A 315 -13.95 18.07 15.79
CA GLY A 315 -15.32 18.03 16.31
C GLY A 315 -16.10 16.74 16.03
N LEU A 316 -15.64 15.94 15.05
CA LEU A 316 -16.28 14.66 14.72
C LEU A 316 -15.89 13.50 15.66
N VAL A 317 -14.83 13.68 16.46
CA VAL A 317 -14.41 12.72 17.48
C VAL A 317 -15.14 13.05 18.78
N PRO A 318 -16.04 12.18 19.29
CA PRO A 318 -16.78 12.44 20.51
C PRO A 318 -15.84 12.65 21.69
N GLU A 319 -16.14 13.62 22.57
CA GLU A 319 -15.34 13.93 23.75
C GLU A 319 -15.24 12.74 24.71
N SER A 320 -16.29 11.90 24.78
CA SER A 320 -16.29 10.65 25.51
C SER A 320 -15.23 9.66 25.02
N TRP A 321 -14.85 9.70 23.74
CA TRP A 321 -13.81 8.87 23.16
C TRP A 321 -12.42 9.40 23.48
N ARG A 322 -12.26 10.73 23.55
CA ARG A 322 -10.99 11.38 23.95
C ARG A 322 -10.66 11.12 25.42
N SER A 323 -11.69 10.98 26.25
CA SER A 323 -11.56 10.69 27.67
C SER A 323 -11.59 9.20 28.01
N ASP A 324 -12.07 8.32 27.10
CA ASP A 324 -12.12 6.89 27.38
C ASP A 324 -10.74 6.25 27.29
N TRP A 325 -10.12 6.04 28.46
CA TRP A 325 -8.84 5.37 28.62
C TRP A 325 -8.81 3.96 28.01
N ARG A 326 -9.96 3.27 27.85
CA ARG A 326 -10.04 1.93 27.27
C ARG A 326 -9.78 1.97 25.77
N VAL A 327 -10.24 3.00 25.08
CA VAL A 327 -9.94 3.26 23.67
C VAL A 327 -8.45 3.58 23.53
N ARG A 328 -7.92 4.47 24.40
CA ARG A 328 -6.47 4.79 24.43
C ARG A 328 -5.60 3.59 24.79
N ALA A 329 -6.03 2.77 25.77
CA ALA A 329 -5.33 1.55 26.14
C ALA A 329 -5.34 0.48 25.03
N LYS A 330 -6.45 0.35 24.27
CA LYS A 330 -6.51 -0.52 23.09
C LYS A 330 -5.61 -0.02 21.97
N ALA A 331 -5.59 1.28 21.71
CA ALA A 331 -4.70 1.88 20.73
C ALA A 331 -3.22 1.70 21.13
N LEU A 332 -2.88 1.91 22.40
CA LEU A 332 -1.55 1.68 22.97
C LEU A 332 -1.14 0.19 22.96
N ALA A 333 -2.07 -0.72 23.26
CA ALA A 333 -1.83 -2.17 23.21
C ALA A 333 -1.61 -2.65 21.74
N ARG A 334 -2.38 -2.14 20.79
CA ARG A 334 -2.17 -2.38 19.35
C ARG A 334 -0.87 -1.79 18.84
N ALA A 335 -0.41 -0.68 19.44
CA ALA A 335 0.90 -0.08 19.17
C ALA A 335 2.06 -0.81 19.87
N GLY A 336 1.80 -1.97 20.52
CA GLY A 336 2.83 -2.78 21.20
C GLY A 336 3.34 -2.19 22.51
N VAL A 337 2.67 -1.20 23.10
CA VAL A 337 3.03 -0.64 24.40
C VAL A 337 2.66 -1.64 25.50
N PRO A 338 3.62 -2.05 26.36
CA PRO A 338 3.35 -3.00 27.43
C PRO A 338 2.22 -2.55 28.34
N PRO A 339 1.33 -3.46 28.78
CA PRO A 339 0.14 -3.12 29.58
C PRO A 339 0.43 -2.35 30.87
N PHE A 340 1.63 -2.48 31.45
CA PHE A 340 2.01 -1.76 32.68
C PHE A 340 2.25 -0.28 32.43
N LEU A 341 2.70 0.15 31.24
CA LEU A 341 2.85 1.57 30.89
C LEU A 341 1.48 2.22 30.64
N ALA A 342 0.49 1.46 30.17
CA ALA A 342 -0.88 1.94 30.07
C ALA A 342 -1.52 2.20 31.45
N GLN A 343 -1.03 1.56 32.52
CA GLN A 343 -1.45 1.82 33.90
C GLN A 343 -0.81 3.10 34.49
N PHE A 344 0.41 3.45 34.09
CA PHE A 344 1.06 4.69 34.50
C PHE A 344 0.32 5.93 33.97
N GLY A 345 -0.21 5.89 32.75
CA GLY A 345 -1.05 6.94 32.20
C GLY A 345 -2.32 7.22 33.03
N LYS A 346 -2.87 6.20 33.73
CA LYS A 346 -3.99 6.36 34.66
C LYS A 346 -3.67 7.22 35.89
N ALA A 347 -2.44 7.15 36.37
CA ALA A 347 -2.03 7.87 37.58
C ALA A 347 -1.74 9.35 37.28
N VAL A 348 -1.28 9.67 36.08
CA VAL A 348 -0.95 11.04 35.65
C VAL A 348 -2.18 11.84 35.22
N LEU A 349 -3.23 11.17 34.70
CA LEU A 349 -4.47 11.83 34.25
C LEU A 349 -5.53 11.97 35.38
N ARG A 350 -5.24 11.51 36.60
CA ARG A 350 -6.08 11.71 37.77
C ARG A 350 -5.60 12.85 38.67
N ARG A 351 -4.62 13.60 38.28
CA ARG A 351 -4.17 14.85 38.84
C ARG A 351 -4.37 16.00 37.81
#